data_f4d1f64b1cc3073c3759126f039ee444
#
_entry.id   f4d1f64b1cc3073c3759126f039ee444
#
_cell.length_a   1.000
_cell.length_b   1.000
_cell.length_c   1.000
_cell.angle_alpha   90.00
_cell.angle_beta   90.00
_cell.angle_gamma   90.00
#
_symmetry.space_group_name_H-M   'P 1'
#
loop_
_entity.id
_entity.type
_entity.pdbx_description
1 polymer ?
#
loop_
_entity_poly.entity_id
_entity_poly.type
_entity_poly.pdbx_seq_one_letter_code
_entity_poly.pdbx_strand_id
1 'polypeptide(L)'
;MKQTRIHCPYCGSLATLRPASAIQGLSDISAGTYLYVCRRWPACDAYVTADRRTKQPLGTLANGDLRHKRILAHHALHSVQAQLGMSRDQSYRWLQTQMGLPGDQVHIAKCGDYRCEQIIRICENATAR
;
A
#
# COMPACT_ATOMS: atom_id res chain seq x y z
N MET A 1 -16.26 -7.08 18.72
CA MET A 1 -15.22 -7.17 17.69
C MET A 1 -14.01 -6.37 18.15
N LYS A 2 -12.86 -7.02 18.20
CA LYS A 2 -11.63 -6.33 18.63
C LYS A 2 -11.13 -5.42 17.51
N GLN A 3 -10.91 -4.17 17.84
CA GLN A 3 -10.24 -3.26 16.91
C GLN A 3 -8.74 -3.60 16.89
N THR A 4 -8.17 -3.61 15.69
CA THR A 4 -6.74 -3.80 15.53
C THR A 4 -6.01 -2.54 16.03
N ARG A 5 -5.06 -2.72 16.96
CA ARG A 5 -4.22 -1.62 17.42
C ARG A 5 -3.04 -1.46 16.48
N ILE A 6 -2.96 -0.30 15.86
CA ILE A 6 -1.89 0.01 14.91
C ILE A 6 -1.24 1.31 15.35
N HIS A 7 0.09 1.30 15.42
CA HIS A 7 0.87 2.52 15.68
C HIS A 7 1.42 3.04 14.36
N CYS A 8 1.39 4.37 14.22
CA CYS A 8 1.96 5.02 13.05
C CYS A 8 3.46 4.79 13.03
N PRO A 9 4.03 4.26 11.91
CA PRO A 9 5.47 4.00 11.85
C PRO A 9 6.32 5.28 11.81
N TYR A 10 5.71 6.44 11.57
CA TYR A 10 6.44 7.70 11.47
C TYR A 10 6.51 8.45 12.78
N CYS A 11 5.46 8.44 13.58
CA CYS A 11 5.41 9.23 14.81
C CYS A 11 5.03 8.43 16.06
N GLY A 12 4.75 7.15 15.93
CA GLY A 12 4.42 6.28 17.05
C GLY A 12 3.03 6.43 17.63
N SER A 13 2.25 7.40 17.16
CA SER A 13 0.87 7.60 17.64
C SER A 13 -0.04 6.49 17.17
N LEU A 14 -1.16 6.26 17.88
CA LEU A 14 -2.15 5.30 17.45
C LEU A 14 -2.84 5.76 16.17
N ALA A 15 -3.15 4.82 15.30
CA ALA A 15 -4.02 5.04 14.16
C ALA A 15 -5.46 4.73 14.55
N THR A 16 -6.40 5.53 14.05
CA THR A 16 -7.82 5.35 14.34
C THR A 16 -8.56 4.97 13.07
N LEU A 17 -9.52 4.04 13.20
CA LEU A 17 -10.37 3.62 12.10
C LEU A 17 -11.49 4.65 11.91
N ARG A 18 -11.54 5.28 10.73
CA ARG A 18 -12.50 6.33 10.44
C ARG A 18 -13.01 6.22 9.00
N PRO A 19 -14.27 6.60 8.74
CA PRO A 19 -14.72 6.71 7.35
C PRO A 19 -13.96 7.84 6.65
N ALA A 20 -13.54 7.61 5.42
CA ALA A 20 -12.79 8.61 4.65
C ALA A 20 -13.56 9.91 4.50
N SER A 21 -14.89 9.82 4.36
CA SER A 21 -15.76 10.99 4.21
C SER A 21 -15.75 11.92 5.43
N ALA A 22 -15.36 11.43 6.60
CA ALA A 22 -15.30 12.23 7.82
C ALA A 22 -13.93 12.87 8.05
N ILE A 23 -12.98 12.66 7.15
CA ILE A 23 -11.61 13.14 7.32
C ILE A 23 -11.35 14.30 6.37
N GLN A 24 -10.94 15.43 6.93
CA GLN A 24 -10.62 16.61 6.14
C GLN A 24 -9.49 16.30 5.13
N GLY A 25 -9.74 16.61 3.87
CA GLY A 25 -8.78 16.37 2.80
C GLY A 25 -8.91 14.99 2.14
N LEU A 26 -9.72 14.10 2.69
CA LEU A 26 -9.90 12.74 2.17
C LEU A 26 -11.37 12.44 1.82
N SER A 27 -12.23 13.45 1.80
CA SER A 27 -13.66 13.26 1.58
C SER A 27 -14.01 12.87 0.15
N ASP A 28 -13.09 13.04 -0.79
CA ASP A 28 -13.26 12.63 -2.19
C ASP A 28 -12.99 11.15 -2.44
N ILE A 29 -12.48 10.45 -1.44
CA ILE A 29 -12.32 8.99 -1.52
C ILE A 29 -13.70 8.35 -1.53
N SER A 30 -13.85 7.26 -2.27
CA SER A 30 -15.12 6.58 -2.49
C SER A 30 -15.93 6.39 -1.21
N ALA A 31 -17.23 6.65 -1.30
CA ALA A 31 -18.15 6.44 -0.18
C ALA A 31 -18.08 5.00 0.33
N GLY A 32 -18.18 4.84 1.65
CA GLY A 32 -18.10 3.53 2.29
C GLY A 32 -16.67 3.03 2.53
N THR A 33 -15.67 3.80 2.13
CA THR A 33 -14.26 3.46 2.39
C THR A 33 -13.88 3.89 3.80
N TYR A 34 -13.28 2.98 4.55
CA TYR A 34 -12.73 3.26 5.88
C TYR A 34 -11.21 3.23 5.82
N LEU A 35 -10.58 4.08 6.62
CA LEU A 35 -9.13 4.22 6.69
C LEU A 35 -8.66 4.11 8.12
N TYR A 36 -7.47 3.52 8.31
CA TYR A 36 -6.72 3.69 9.54
C TYR A 36 -5.86 4.93 9.35
N VAL A 37 -6.14 5.97 10.12
CA VAL A 37 -5.51 7.29 9.97
C VAL A 37 -4.72 7.60 11.23
N CYS A 38 -3.50 8.10 11.07
CA CYS A 38 -2.71 8.53 12.21
C CYS A 38 -3.52 9.56 13.01
N ARG A 39 -3.54 9.37 14.33
CA ARG A 39 -4.26 10.23 15.25
C ARG A 39 -3.84 11.69 15.15
N ARG A 40 -2.64 11.94 14.62
CA ARG A 40 -2.10 13.29 14.44
C ARG A 40 -2.39 13.90 13.08
N TRP A 41 -3.29 13.29 12.31
CA TRP A 41 -3.72 13.86 11.03
C TRP A 41 -4.27 15.28 11.23
N PRO A 42 -3.97 16.26 10.36
CA PRO A 42 -3.16 16.16 9.14
C PRO A 42 -1.66 16.43 9.33
N ALA A 43 -1.20 16.76 10.53
CA ALA A 43 0.22 17.03 10.80
C ALA A 43 1.09 15.81 10.44
N CYS A 44 0.62 14.61 10.77
CA CYS A 44 1.18 13.37 10.26
C CYS A 44 0.17 12.82 9.26
N ASP A 45 0.55 12.74 7.99
CA ASP A 45 -0.38 12.39 6.89
C ASP A 45 -0.40 10.90 6.56
N ALA A 46 -0.09 10.06 7.53
CA ALA A 46 -0.07 8.61 7.33
C ALA A 46 -1.46 8.00 7.44
N TYR A 47 -1.81 7.14 6.48
CA TYR A 47 -3.01 6.34 6.55
C TYR A 47 -2.87 5.07 5.69
N VAL A 48 -3.80 4.14 5.85
CA VAL A 48 -3.93 2.95 5.00
C VAL A 48 -5.41 2.58 4.92
N THR A 49 -5.81 2.05 3.77
CA THR A 49 -7.20 1.62 3.57
C THR A 49 -7.51 0.39 4.41
N ALA A 50 -8.72 0.32 4.95
CA ALA A 50 -9.23 -0.85 5.65
C ALA A 50 -10.10 -1.69 4.71
N ASP A 51 -10.12 -3.00 4.95
CA ASP A 51 -11.00 -3.90 4.23
C ASP A 51 -12.46 -3.52 4.52
N ARG A 52 -13.30 -3.48 3.50
CA ARG A 52 -14.69 -3.06 3.64
C ARG A 52 -15.50 -3.94 4.57
N ARG A 53 -15.23 -5.24 4.54
CA ARG A 53 -15.99 -6.24 5.30
C ARG A 53 -15.43 -6.44 6.69
N THR A 54 -14.13 -6.69 6.78
CA THR A 54 -13.49 -7.05 8.06
C THR A 54 -13.03 -5.84 8.86
N LYS A 55 -12.87 -4.67 8.20
CA LYS A 55 -12.29 -3.46 8.78
C LYS A 55 -10.85 -3.65 9.24
N GLN A 56 -10.17 -4.69 8.77
CA GLN A 56 -8.75 -4.88 9.02
C GLN A 56 -7.92 -4.05 8.04
N PRO A 57 -6.72 -3.62 8.43
CA PRO A 57 -5.89 -2.83 7.51
C PRO A 57 -5.43 -3.69 6.33
N LEU A 58 -5.48 -3.13 5.13
CA LEU A 58 -5.02 -3.82 3.92
C LEU A 58 -3.50 -3.76 3.75
N GLY A 59 -2.82 -2.98 4.58
CA GLY A 59 -1.37 -2.86 4.54
C GLY A 59 -0.89 -2.06 5.74
N THR A 60 0.28 -1.43 5.61
CA THR A 60 0.83 -0.58 6.65
C THR A 60 0.57 0.89 6.31
N LEU A 61 0.45 1.73 7.36
CA LEU A 61 0.25 3.16 7.15
C LEU A 61 1.39 3.74 6.32
N ALA A 62 1.03 4.62 5.41
CA ALA A 62 1.98 5.30 4.55
C ALA A 62 1.71 6.80 4.57
N ASN A 63 2.80 7.59 4.64
CA ASN A 63 2.69 9.02 4.42
C ASN A 63 2.55 9.31 2.93
N GLY A 64 2.41 10.58 2.54
CA GLY A 64 2.20 10.96 1.15
C GLY A 64 3.29 10.46 0.22
N ASP A 65 4.54 10.56 0.63
CA ASP A 65 5.69 10.11 -0.18
C ASP A 65 5.64 8.61 -0.43
N LEU A 66 5.39 7.81 0.61
CA LEU A 66 5.33 6.37 0.46
C LEU A 66 4.10 5.94 -0.34
N ARG A 67 2.95 6.59 -0.14
CA ARG A 67 1.76 6.30 -0.96
C ARG A 67 2.05 6.52 -2.43
N HIS A 68 2.77 7.59 -2.77
CA HIS A 68 3.17 7.86 -4.15
C HIS A 68 4.09 6.75 -4.69
N LYS A 69 5.07 6.32 -3.91
CA LYS A 69 5.96 5.22 -4.32
C LYS A 69 5.21 3.91 -4.51
N ARG A 70 4.24 3.63 -3.66
CA ARG A 70 3.39 2.43 -3.81
C ARG A 70 2.59 2.50 -5.12
N ILE A 71 2.09 3.67 -5.48
CA ILE A 71 1.40 3.86 -6.77
C ILE A 71 2.37 3.58 -7.93
N LEU A 72 3.58 4.11 -7.87
CA LEU A 72 4.59 3.87 -8.90
C LEU A 72 4.97 2.39 -8.99
N ALA A 73 5.08 1.71 -7.85
CA ALA A 73 5.37 0.28 -7.84
C ALA A 73 4.23 -0.54 -8.46
N HIS A 74 2.98 -0.18 -8.17
CA HIS A 74 1.82 -0.82 -8.80
C HIS A 74 1.81 -0.62 -10.30
N HIS A 75 2.10 0.60 -10.78
CA HIS A 75 2.17 0.90 -12.20
C HIS A 75 3.28 0.11 -12.89
N ALA A 76 4.45 0.02 -12.26
CA ALA A 76 5.58 -0.74 -12.81
C ALA A 76 5.25 -2.22 -12.92
N LEU A 77 4.65 -2.81 -11.88
CA LEU A 77 4.24 -4.21 -11.91
C LEU A 77 3.14 -4.45 -12.94
N HIS A 78 2.20 -3.52 -13.06
CA HIS A 78 1.14 -3.61 -14.06
C HIS A 78 1.71 -3.61 -15.48
N SER A 79 2.75 -2.81 -15.73
CA SER A 79 3.43 -2.80 -17.03
C SER A 79 4.07 -4.15 -17.35
N VAL A 80 4.71 -4.79 -16.37
CA VAL A 80 5.25 -6.14 -16.54
C VAL A 80 4.13 -7.13 -16.83
N GLN A 81 3.06 -7.05 -16.07
CA GLN A 81 1.88 -7.91 -16.24
C GLN A 81 1.34 -7.81 -17.68
N ALA A 82 1.21 -6.60 -18.20
CA ALA A 82 0.69 -6.36 -19.54
C ALA A 82 1.66 -6.86 -20.61
N GLN A 83 2.95 -6.57 -20.48
CA GLN A 83 3.95 -6.93 -21.50
C GLN A 83 4.22 -8.45 -21.57
N LEU A 84 4.18 -9.12 -20.42
CA LEU A 84 4.45 -10.56 -20.37
C LEU A 84 3.18 -11.41 -20.37
N GLY A 85 2.01 -10.79 -20.50
CA GLY A 85 0.74 -11.50 -20.58
C GLY A 85 0.40 -12.30 -19.32
N MET A 86 0.73 -11.76 -18.15
CA MET A 86 0.49 -12.44 -16.88
C MET A 86 -0.79 -11.97 -16.21
N SER A 87 -1.41 -12.84 -15.44
CA SER A 87 -2.48 -12.45 -14.51
C SER A 87 -1.86 -11.70 -13.32
N ARG A 88 -2.71 -11.11 -12.50
CA ARG A 88 -2.26 -10.44 -11.27
C ARG A 88 -1.51 -11.42 -10.37
N ASP A 89 -2.06 -12.60 -10.14
CA ASP A 89 -1.43 -13.61 -9.28
C ASP A 89 -0.10 -14.08 -9.85
N GLN A 90 -0.02 -14.25 -11.16
CA GLN A 90 1.22 -14.65 -11.84
C GLN A 90 2.28 -13.56 -11.69
N SER A 91 1.91 -12.29 -11.79
CA SER A 91 2.86 -11.19 -11.67
C SER A 91 3.44 -11.11 -10.25
N TYR A 92 2.64 -11.37 -9.22
CA TYR A 92 3.15 -11.41 -7.84
C TYR A 92 4.06 -12.62 -7.60
N ARG A 93 3.76 -13.77 -8.17
CA ARG A 93 4.64 -14.95 -8.09
C ARG A 93 5.97 -14.69 -8.80
N TRP A 94 5.91 -14.05 -9.95
CA TRP A 94 7.10 -13.62 -10.67
C TRP A 94 7.95 -12.69 -9.80
N LEU A 95 7.30 -11.73 -9.15
CA LEU A 95 7.99 -10.77 -8.28
C LEU A 95 8.64 -11.47 -7.09
N GLN A 96 7.97 -12.45 -6.48
CA GLN A 96 8.54 -13.26 -5.41
C GLN A 96 9.84 -13.93 -5.85
N THR A 97 9.84 -14.50 -7.04
CA THR A 97 11.02 -15.15 -7.61
C THR A 97 12.15 -14.13 -7.84
N GLN A 98 11.82 -12.97 -8.39
CA GLN A 98 12.81 -11.94 -8.66
C GLN A 98 13.46 -11.39 -7.38
N MET A 99 12.70 -11.28 -6.32
CA MET A 99 13.15 -10.71 -5.06
C MET A 99 13.65 -11.75 -4.06
N GLY A 100 13.34 -13.02 -4.28
CA GLY A 100 13.70 -14.08 -3.34
C GLY A 100 12.97 -13.97 -2.01
N LEU A 101 11.74 -13.48 -2.00
CA LEU A 101 10.97 -13.21 -0.80
C LEU A 101 9.62 -13.95 -0.84
N PRO A 102 9.07 -14.32 0.34
CA PRO A 102 7.72 -14.90 0.38
C PRO A 102 6.64 -13.89 -0.01
N GLY A 103 5.47 -14.38 -0.38
CA GLY A 103 4.40 -13.58 -0.96
C GLY A 103 3.95 -12.41 -0.11
N ASP A 104 3.87 -12.60 1.21
CA ASP A 104 3.43 -11.55 2.12
C ASP A 104 4.42 -10.39 2.21
N GLN A 105 5.68 -10.62 1.84
CA GLN A 105 6.72 -9.59 1.86
C GLN A 105 6.85 -8.81 0.56
N VAL A 106 6.24 -9.28 -0.53
CA VAL A 106 6.22 -8.54 -1.81
C VAL A 106 4.90 -7.84 -2.06
N HIS A 107 3.94 -7.95 -1.15
CA HIS A 107 2.66 -7.27 -1.26
C HIS A 107 2.88 -5.75 -1.11
N ILE A 108 2.60 -5.00 -2.18
CA ILE A 108 3.00 -3.58 -2.28
C ILE A 108 2.40 -2.74 -1.15
N ALA A 109 1.17 -3.02 -0.73
CA ALA A 109 0.53 -2.29 0.37
C ALA A 109 1.25 -2.44 1.72
N LYS A 110 2.17 -3.39 1.83
CA LYS A 110 2.97 -3.63 3.04
C LYS A 110 4.42 -3.21 2.87
N CYS A 111 4.82 -2.76 1.68
CA CYS A 111 6.21 -2.41 1.38
C CYS A 111 6.52 -0.99 1.84
N GLY A 112 7.72 -0.80 2.39
CA GLY A 112 8.27 0.51 2.68
C GLY A 112 9.00 1.10 1.47
N ASP A 113 9.66 2.23 1.67
CA ASP A 113 10.34 2.97 0.61
C ASP A 113 11.34 2.12 -0.16
N TYR A 114 12.24 1.46 0.57
CA TYR A 114 13.31 0.67 -0.04
C TYR A 114 12.76 -0.46 -0.91
N ARG A 115 11.76 -1.18 -0.39
CA ARG A 115 11.19 -2.31 -1.10
C ARG A 115 10.38 -1.86 -2.33
N CYS A 116 9.67 -0.75 -2.23
CA CYS A 116 8.98 -0.16 -3.38
C CYS A 116 9.98 0.23 -4.47
N GLU A 117 11.11 0.82 -4.11
CA GLU A 117 12.14 1.19 -5.07
C GLU A 117 12.76 -0.04 -5.74
N GLN A 118 12.97 -1.13 -4.99
CA GLN A 118 13.43 -2.39 -5.55
C GLN A 118 12.45 -2.93 -6.58
N ILE A 119 11.15 -2.94 -6.24
CA ILE A 119 10.10 -3.42 -7.13
C ILE A 119 10.08 -2.62 -8.43
N ILE A 120 10.12 -1.30 -8.31
CA ILE A 120 10.13 -0.42 -9.49
C ILE A 120 11.33 -0.74 -10.38
N ARG A 121 12.51 -0.87 -9.80
CA ARG A 121 13.74 -1.14 -10.56
C ARG A 121 13.69 -2.50 -11.26
N ILE A 122 13.23 -3.52 -10.54
CA ILE A 122 13.12 -4.87 -11.11
C ILE A 122 12.14 -4.88 -12.28
N CYS A 123 10.99 -4.21 -12.12
CA CYS A 123 9.98 -4.14 -13.16
C CYS A 123 10.46 -3.33 -14.37
N GLU A 124 11.15 -2.22 -14.15
CA GLU A 124 11.70 -1.41 -15.23
C GLU A 124 12.74 -2.19 -16.02
N ASN A 125 13.60 -2.93 -15.35
CA ASN A 125 14.61 -3.77 -16.02
C ASN A 125 13.94 -4.88 -16.84
N ALA A 126 12.85 -5.45 -16.36
CA ALA A 126 12.13 -6.50 -17.06
C ALA A 126 11.42 -6.00 -18.32
N THR A 127 11.05 -4.73 -18.34
CA THR A 127 10.35 -4.12 -19.48
C THR A 127 11.25 -3.23 -20.34
N ALA A 128 12.49 -3.04 -19.93
CA ALA A 128 13.46 -2.24 -20.69
C ALA A 128 13.85 -2.96 -21.99
N ARG A 129 14.00 -2.20 -23.05
CA ARG A 129 14.38 -2.69 -24.36
C ARG A 129 15.34 -1.71 -25.03
#